data_284c3050fdcf34d03f5b749f347582c5
#
_entry.id   284c3050fdcf34d03f5b749f347582c5
#
_cell.length_a   1.000
_cell.length_b   1.000
_cell.length_c   1.000
_cell.angle_alpha   90.00
_cell.angle_beta   90.00
_cell.angle_gamma   90.00
#
_symmetry.space_group_name_H-M   'P 1'
#
loop_
_entity.id
_entity.type
_entity.pdbx_description
1 polymer ?
#
loop_
_entity_poly.entity_id
_entity_poly.type
_entity_poly.pdbx_seq_one_letter_code
_entity_poly.pdbx_strand_id
1 'polypeptide(L)' 'SFFLPNRVDAYQRAILLMERIHPNSLVMRLNNPGLPAAAFQVKLLESIREEYEHNIAQQMFISAECLNR' A
#
# COMPACT_ATOMS: atom_id res chain seq x y z
N SER A 1 -7.06 25.59 -4.79
CA SER A 1 -7.42 24.83 -5.97
C SER A 1 -7.90 23.42 -5.60
N PHE A 2 -8.95 22.98 -6.24
CA PHE A 2 -9.50 21.65 -6.03
C PHE A 2 -8.51 20.53 -6.34
N PHE A 3 -7.74 20.68 -7.41
CA PHE A 3 -6.79 19.65 -7.86
C PHE A 3 -5.56 19.53 -6.97
N LEU A 4 -5.12 20.65 -6.41
CA LEU A 4 -3.89 20.65 -5.62
C LEU A 4 -3.97 19.76 -4.38
N PRO A 5 -5.04 19.82 -3.55
CA PRO A 5 -5.18 18.89 -2.42
C PRO A 5 -5.20 17.43 -2.85
N ASN A 6 -5.83 17.11 -3.99
CA ASN A 6 -5.87 15.74 -4.48
C ASN A 6 -4.51 15.23 -4.92
N ARG A 7 -3.69 16.09 -5.52
CA ARG A 7 -2.32 15.74 -5.88
C ARG A 7 -1.46 15.46 -4.66
N VAL A 8 -1.57 16.32 -3.64
CA VAL A 8 -0.85 16.14 -2.38
C VAL A 8 -1.26 14.84 -1.70
N ASP A 9 -2.57 14.58 -1.66
CA ASP A 9 -3.10 13.36 -1.07
C ASP A 9 -2.61 12.12 -1.81
N ALA A 10 -2.65 12.13 -3.14
CA ALA A 10 -2.15 11.02 -3.96
C ALA A 10 -0.66 10.78 -3.72
N TYR A 11 0.13 11.83 -3.65
CA TYR A 11 1.55 11.75 -3.39
C TYR A 11 1.83 11.14 -2.01
N GLN A 12 1.12 11.61 -0.98
CA GLN A 12 1.25 11.09 0.38
C GLN A 12 0.88 9.61 0.44
N ARG A 13 -0.18 9.20 -0.25
CA ARG A 13 -0.58 7.79 -0.28
C ARG A 13 0.46 6.92 -0.97
N ALA A 14 1.09 7.43 -2.02
CA ALA A 14 2.16 6.72 -2.69
C ALA A 14 3.36 6.52 -1.76
N ILE A 15 3.73 7.55 -1.01
CA ILE A 15 4.83 7.46 -0.03
C ILE A 15 4.49 6.42 1.05
N LEU A 16 3.27 6.45 1.57
CA LEU A 16 2.83 5.48 2.58
C LEU A 16 2.87 4.06 2.04
N LEU A 17 2.45 3.85 0.79
CA LEU A 17 2.56 2.54 0.17
C LEU A 17 4.01 2.07 0.11
N MET A 18 4.90 2.94 -0.35
CA MET A 18 6.32 2.60 -0.44
C MET A 18 6.91 2.25 0.92
N GLU A 19 6.53 2.95 1.97
CA GLU A 19 6.96 2.64 3.33
C GLU A 19 6.44 1.28 3.79
N ARG A 20 5.17 0.97 3.48
CA ARG A 20 4.55 -0.28 3.93
C ARG A 20 5.10 -1.50 3.20
N ILE A 21 5.49 -1.37 1.94
CA ILE A 21 6.08 -2.49 1.18
C ILE A 21 7.60 -2.52 1.25
N HIS A 22 8.21 -1.58 1.95
CA HIS A 22 9.65 -1.58 2.13
C HIS A 22 10.09 -2.86 2.84
N PRO A 23 11.16 -3.55 2.37
CA PRO A 23 11.55 -4.85 2.92
C PRO A 23 11.74 -4.86 4.43
N ASN A 24 12.40 -3.85 4.99
CA ASN A 24 12.61 -3.78 6.44
C ASN A 24 11.29 -3.70 7.19
N SER A 25 10.36 -2.87 6.72
CA SER A 25 9.05 -2.72 7.34
C SER A 25 8.24 -4.01 7.25
N LEU A 26 8.22 -4.62 6.06
CA LEU A 26 7.47 -5.87 5.84
C LEU A 26 8.01 -7.00 6.71
N VAL A 27 9.33 -7.18 6.72
CA VAL A 27 9.94 -8.27 7.47
C VAL A 27 9.64 -8.12 8.95
N MET A 28 9.76 -6.90 9.49
CA MET A 28 9.47 -6.66 10.90
C MET A 28 8.01 -6.89 11.26
N ARG A 29 7.08 -6.44 10.41
CA ARG A 29 5.64 -6.61 10.67
C ARG A 29 5.19 -8.06 10.58
N LEU A 30 5.76 -8.81 9.64
CA LEU A 30 5.31 -10.16 9.33
C LEU A 30 6.21 -11.23 9.94
N ASN A 31 7.21 -10.83 10.70
CA ASN A 31 8.18 -11.76 11.27
C ASN A 31 7.47 -12.83 12.12
N ASN A 32 7.71 -14.07 11.74
CA ASN A 32 7.18 -15.22 12.44
C ASN A 32 8.24 -16.32 12.40
N PRO A 33 9.04 -16.46 13.48
CA PRO A 33 10.14 -17.43 13.50
C PRO A 33 9.68 -18.87 13.32
N GLY A 34 8.39 -19.15 13.56
CA GLY A 34 7.84 -20.50 13.38
C GLY A 34 7.52 -20.85 11.94
N LEU A 35 7.60 -19.91 11.00
CA LEU A 35 7.29 -20.18 9.60
C LEU A 35 8.53 -20.66 8.85
N PRO A 36 8.40 -21.72 8.02
CA PRO A 36 9.45 -22.07 7.05
C PRO A 36 9.70 -20.92 6.07
N ALA A 37 10.90 -20.85 5.52
CA ALA A 37 11.30 -19.78 4.61
C ALA A 37 10.37 -19.66 3.40
N ALA A 38 9.97 -20.78 2.82
CA ALA A 38 9.06 -20.77 1.66
C ALA A 38 7.69 -20.19 2.01
N ALA A 39 7.15 -20.55 3.17
CA ALA A 39 5.86 -20.03 3.63
C ALA A 39 5.96 -18.53 3.95
N PHE A 40 7.08 -18.10 4.51
CA PHE A 40 7.32 -16.70 4.81
C PHE A 40 7.40 -15.87 3.51
N GLN A 41 8.04 -16.41 2.47
CA GLN A 41 8.11 -15.76 1.17
C GLN A 41 6.72 -15.54 0.58
N VAL A 42 5.87 -16.55 0.64
CA VAL A 42 4.48 -16.43 0.17
C VAL A 42 3.74 -15.34 0.93
N LYS A 43 3.91 -15.32 2.25
CA LYS A 43 3.27 -14.31 3.10
C LYS A 43 3.74 -12.90 2.76
N LEU A 44 5.03 -12.72 2.49
CA LEU A 44 5.56 -11.43 2.07
C LEU A 44 4.93 -10.97 0.76
N LEU A 45 4.88 -11.85 -0.23
CA LEU A 45 4.31 -11.54 -1.54
C LEU A 45 2.82 -11.22 -1.45
N GLU A 46 2.07 -11.97 -0.64
CA GLU A 46 0.66 -11.69 -0.40
C GLU A 46 0.46 -10.32 0.24
N SER A 47 1.28 -9.98 1.21
CA SER A 47 1.18 -8.69 1.88
C SER A 47 1.47 -7.53 0.94
N ILE A 48 2.48 -7.67 0.07
CA ILE A 48 2.78 -6.66 -0.94
C ILE A 48 1.59 -6.47 -1.87
N ARG A 49 1.00 -7.57 -2.34
CA ARG A 49 -0.17 -7.52 -3.21
C ARG A 49 -1.35 -6.84 -2.55
N GLU A 50 -1.63 -7.18 -1.29
CA GLU A 50 -2.73 -6.58 -0.53
C GLU A 50 -2.54 -5.07 -0.37
N GLU A 51 -1.34 -4.63 -0.03
CA GLU A 51 -1.06 -3.20 0.10
C GLU A 51 -1.23 -2.47 -1.23
N TYR A 52 -0.76 -3.09 -2.30
CA TYR A 52 -0.87 -2.51 -3.64
C TYR A 52 -2.33 -2.40 -4.08
N GLU A 53 -3.11 -3.46 -3.91
CA GLU A 53 -4.52 -3.48 -4.26
C GLU A 53 -5.32 -2.47 -3.44
N HIS A 54 -5.01 -2.37 -2.14
CA HIS A 54 -5.65 -1.40 -1.26
C HIS A 54 -5.36 0.04 -1.73
N ASN A 55 -4.12 0.30 -2.13
CA ASN A 55 -3.74 1.62 -2.62
C ASN A 55 -4.48 1.96 -3.92
N ILE A 56 -4.55 1.01 -4.86
CA ILE A 56 -5.28 1.20 -6.11
C ILE A 56 -6.76 1.50 -5.84
N ALA A 57 -7.39 0.74 -4.95
CA ALA A 57 -8.79 0.95 -4.61
C ALA A 57 -9.03 2.34 -4.04
N GLN A 58 -8.13 2.80 -3.16
CA GLN A 58 -8.22 4.15 -2.61
C GLN A 58 -8.06 5.22 -3.68
N GLN A 59 -7.11 5.03 -4.61
CA GLN A 59 -6.90 5.99 -5.70
C GLN A 59 -8.12 6.07 -6.61
N MET A 60 -8.74 4.94 -6.90
CA MET A 60 -9.94 4.90 -7.71
C MET A 60 -11.11 5.59 -7.00
N PHE A 61 -11.26 5.38 -5.70
CA PHE A 61 -12.29 6.03 -4.90
C PHE A 61 -12.11 7.55 -4.91
N ILE A 62 -10.90 8.02 -4.71
CA ILE A 62 -10.58 9.45 -4.70
C ILE A 62 -10.87 10.05 -6.08
N SER A 63 -10.49 9.35 -7.15
CA SER A 63 -10.76 9.80 -8.51
C SER A 63 -12.27 9.91 -8.78
N ALA A 64 -13.05 8.93 -8.33
CA ALA A 64 -14.51 8.96 -8.48
C ALA A 64 -15.11 10.13 -7.72
N GLU A 65 -14.62 10.39 -6.49
CA GLU A 65 -15.07 11.53 -5.70
C GLU A 65 -14.76 12.85 -6.40
N CYS A 66 -13.58 12.96 -7.02
CA CYS A 66 -13.21 14.13 -7.80
C CYS A 66 -14.18 14.39 -8.96
N LEU A 67 -14.53 13.32 -9.68
CA LEU A 67 -15.40 13.44 -10.86
C LEU A 67 -16.84 13.81 -10.48
N ASN A 68 -17.27 13.45 -9.28
CA ASN A 68 -18.62 13.73 -8.80
C ASN A 68 -18.79 15.14 -8.22
N ARG A 69 -17.74 15.89 -8.13
CA ARG A 69 -17.77 17.26 -7.65
C ARG A 69 -17.68 18.24 -8.80
#